data_9b5358d6ade8d5ec1abf7c400f7712ab
#
_entry.id   9b5358d6ade8d5ec1abf7c400f7712ab
#
_cell.length_a   1.000
_cell.length_b   1.000
_cell.length_c   1.000
_cell.angle_alpha   90.00
_cell.angle_beta   90.00
_cell.angle_gamma   90.00
#
_symmetry.space_group_name_H-M   'P 1'
#
loop_
_entity.id
_entity.type
_entity.pdbx_description
1 polymer ?
#
loop_
_entity_poly.entity_id
_entity_poly.type
_entity_poly.pdbx_seq_one_letter_code
_entity_poly.pdbx_strand_id
1 'polypeptide(L)' 'MKVKELLKVLYDDGWLDKVQKGSHLQLIHEIKEGKVTVPIHKGDIPKGTLNGILKQAGLK' A
#
# COMPACT_ATOMS: atom_id res chain seq x y z
N MET A 1 -10.18 2.43 -7.13
CA MET A 1 -8.73 2.47 -7.44
C MET A 1 -8.19 1.06 -7.53
N LYS A 2 -7.38 0.80 -8.52
CA LYS A 2 -6.77 -0.50 -8.69
C LYS A 2 -5.45 -0.60 -7.94
N VAL A 3 -5.03 -1.83 -7.64
CA VAL A 3 -3.79 -2.07 -6.90
C VAL A 3 -2.60 -1.37 -7.55
N LYS A 4 -2.48 -1.45 -8.87
CA LYS A 4 -1.38 -0.82 -9.60
C LYS A 4 -1.33 0.70 -9.37
N GLU A 5 -2.49 1.34 -9.35
CA GLU A 5 -2.58 2.77 -9.11
C GLU A 5 -2.21 3.12 -7.67
N LEU A 6 -2.68 2.32 -6.72
CA LEU A 6 -2.33 2.53 -5.31
C LEU A 6 -0.83 2.35 -5.07
N LEU A 7 -0.23 1.32 -5.67
CA LEU A 7 1.21 1.11 -5.53
C LEU A 7 2.01 2.28 -6.09
N LYS A 8 1.57 2.85 -7.21
CA LYS A 8 2.24 4.03 -7.76
C LYS A 8 2.21 5.19 -6.78
N VAL A 9 1.07 5.43 -6.15
CA VAL A 9 0.93 6.49 -5.14
C VAL A 9 1.89 6.24 -3.98
N LEU A 10 1.96 4.99 -3.50
CA LEU A 10 2.84 4.63 -2.39
C LEU A 10 4.31 4.78 -2.77
N TYR A 11 4.70 4.28 -3.95
CA TYR A 11 6.08 4.40 -4.41
C TYR A 11 6.49 5.87 -4.58
N ASP A 12 5.60 6.70 -5.11
CA ASP A 12 5.86 8.13 -5.26
C ASP A 12 6.08 8.81 -3.90
N ASP A 13 5.48 8.29 -2.84
CA ASP A 13 5.66 8.80 -1.48
C ASP A 13 6.91 8.23 -0.79
N GLY A 14 7.61 7.31 -1.43
CA GLY A 14 8.83 6.74 -0.90
C GLY A 14 8.70 5.36 -0.27
N TRP A 15 7.52 4.73 -0.36
CA TRP A 15 7.34 3.38 0.13
C TRP A 15 8.03 2.38 -0.80
N LEU A 16 8.64 1.35 -0.21
CA LEU A 16 9.40 0.35 -0.94
C LEU A 16 8.89 -1.04 -0.61
N ASP A 17 8.93 -1.93 -1.59
CA ASP A 17 8.56 -3.33 -1.39
C ASP A 17 9.53 -3.97 -0.40
N LYS A 18 8.98 -4.64 0.60
CA LYS A 18 9.79 -5.41 1.55
C LYS A 18 9.67 -6.89 1.26
N VAL A 19 8.46 -7.41 1.31
CA VAL A 19 8.21 -8.84 1.12
C VAL A 19 6.77 -9.05 0.68
N GLN A 20 6.55 -10.03 -0.17
CA GLN A 20 5.21 -10.46 -0.54
C GLN A 20 4.97 -11.86 0.00
N LYS A 21 3.91 -12.00 0.79
CA LYS A 21 3.47 -13.28 1.33
C LYS A 21 2.11 -13.59 0.74
N GLY A 22 2.06 -14.56 -0.17
CA GLY A 22 0.84 -14.87 -0.89
C GLY A 22 0.34 -13.64 -1.65
N SER A 23 -0.86 -13.21 -1.35
CA SER A 23 -1.47 -12.06 -2.00
C SER A 23 -1.30 -10.75 -1.21
N HIS A 24 -0.43 -10.73 -0.21
CA HIS A 24 -0.21 -9.53 0.61
C HIS A 24 1.21 -9.01 0.41
N LEU A 25 1.33 -7.80 -0.13
CA LEU A 25 2.61 -7.13 -0.31
C LEU A 25 2.84 -6.16 0.84
N GLN A 26 3.97 -6.31 1.54
CA GLN A 26 4.34 -5.40 2.62
C GLN A 26 5.36 -4.39 2.12
N LEU A 27 5.13 -3.12 2.45
CA LEU A 27 6.00 -2.02 2.09
C LEU A 27 6.55 -1.35 3.34
N ILE A 28 7.74 -0.79 3.21
CA ILE A 28 8.40 -0.03 4.28
C ILE A 28 8.83 1.32 3.73
N HIS A 29 9.12 2.25 4.63
CA HIS A 29 9.55 3.59 4.28
C HIS A 29 10.81 3.94 5.08
N GLU A 30 11.74 4.66 4.48
CA GLU A 30 12.98 5.03 5.15
C GLU A 30 12.76 6.04 6.27
N ILE A 31 11.76 6.89 6.13
CA ILE A 31 11.49 7.98 7.07
C ILE A 31 10.27 7.70 7.92
N LYS A 32 9.18 7.26 7.31
CA LYS A 32 7.94 6.96 8.02
C LYS A 32 8.04 5.61 8.71
N GLU A 33 7.54 5.53 9.94
CA GLU A 33 7.53 4.29 10.70
C GLU A 33 6.42 3.36 10.28
N GLY A 34 6.56 2.08 10.65
CA GLY A 34 5.55 1.07 10.43
C GLY A 34 5.63 0.44 9.06
N LYS A 35 4.62 -0.36 8.76
CA LYS A 35 4.51 -1.09 7.52
C LYS A 35 3.16 -0.82 6.89
N VAL A 36 3.11 -0.89 5.58
CA VAL A 36 1.85 -0.82 4.85
C VAL A 36 1.66 -2.15 4.14
N THR A 37 0.51 -2.77 4.31
CA THR A 37 0.19 -4.03 3.64
C THR A 37 -0.87 -3.77 2.57
N VAL A 38 -0.56 -4.16 1.35
CA VAL A 38 -1.46 -4.00 0.20
C VAL A 38 -1.90 -5.36 -0.29
N PRO A 39 -3.22 -5.64 -0.32
CA PRO A 39 -3.72 -6.88 -0.90
C PRO A 39 -3.57 -6.83 -2.42
N ILE A 40 -2.87 -7.80 -2.98
CA ILE A 40 -2.65 -7.88 -4.42
C ILE A 40 -3.71 -8.79 -5.01
N HIS A 41 -4.70 -8.19 -5.68
CA HIS A 41 -5.75 -8.94 -6.36
C HIS A 41 -6.27 -8.14 -7.54
N LYS A 42 -7.05 -8.80 -8.39
CA LYS A 42 -7.67 -8.16 -9.55
C LYS A 42 -8.87 -7.33 -9.09
N GLY A 43 -9.20 -6.31 -9.87
CA GLY A 43 -10.35 -5.46 -9.59
C GLY A 43 -10.00 -4.27 -8.73
N ASP A 44 -11.04 -3.56 -8.30
CA ASP A 44 -10.87 -2.36 -7.50
C ASP A 44 -10.71 -2.68 -6.03
N ILE A 45 -9.91 -1.86 -5.37
CA ILE A 45 -9.74 -1.96 -3.92
C ILE A 45 -10.97 -1.35 -3.26
N PRO A 46 -11.62 -2.07 -2.32
CA PRO A 46 -12.75 -1.50 -1.59
C PRO A 46 -12.36 -0.19 -0.90
N LYS A 47 -13.30 0.75 -0.88
CA LYS A 47 -13.05 2.09 -0.34
C LYS A 47 -12.52 2.08 1.09
N GLY A 48 -13.09 1.25 1.95
CA GLY A 48 -12.65 1.16 3.33
C GLY A 48 -11.22 0.66 3.45
N THR A 49 -10.88 -0.35 2.65
CA THR A 49 -9.52 -0.90 2.61
C THR A 49 -8.53 0.16 2.10
N LEU A 50 -8.91 0.84 1.02
CA LEU A 50 -8.07 1.90 0.44
C LEU A 50 -7.81 3.02 1.45
N ASN A 51 -8.85 3.50 2.11
CA ASN A 51 -8.72 4.56 3.11
C ASN A 51 -7.82 4.13 4.28
N GLY A 52 -7.95 2.88 4.72
CA GLY A 52 -7.10 2.34 5.78
C GLY A 52 -5.63 2.31 5.38
N ILE A 53 -5.35 1.90 4.15
CA ILE A 53 -3.98 1.86 3.63
C ILE A 53 -3.40 3.27 3.54
N LEU A 54 -4.15 4.21 2.99
CA LEU A 54 -3.70 5.60 2.87
C LEU A 54 -3.46 6.25 4.22
N LYS A 55 -4.31 5.96 5.19
CA LYS A 55 -4.12 6.45 6.56
C LYS A 55 -2.84 5.88 7.16
N GLN A 56 -2.63 4.60 7.03
CA GLN A 56 -1.44 3.93 7.55
C GLN A 56 -0.18 4.47 6.89
N ALA A 57 -0.26 4.82 5.62
CA ALA A 57 0.87 5.39 4.88
C ALA A 57 1.09 6.88 5.16
N GLY A 58 0.25 7.49 5.96
CA GLY A 58 0.35 8.91 6.26
C GLY A 58 -0.09 9.82 5.12
N LEU A 59 -0.87 9.29 4.18
CA LEU A 59 -1.34 10.03 3.01
C LEU A 59 -2.77 10.54 3.17
N LYS A 60 -3.38 10.27 4.31
CA LYS A 60 -4.75 10.72 4.54
C LYS A 60 -4.99 11.05 6.00
#